data_eeae5f61d221c81946ec3e99e1d3d577
#
_entry.id   eeae5f61d221c81946ec3e99e1d3d577
#
_cell.length_a   1.000
_cell.length_b   1.000
_cell.length_c   1.000
_cell.angle_alpha   90.00
_cell.angle_beta   90.00
_cell.angle_gamma   90.00
#
_symmetry.space_group_name_H-M   'P 1'
#
loop_
_entity.id
_entity.type
_entity.pdbx_description
1 polymer ?
#
loop_
_entity_poly.entity_id
_entity_poly.type
_entity_poly.pdbx_seq_one_letter_code
_entity_poly.pdbx_strand_id
1 'polypeptide(L)'
;MRGGFGNDMVNGGSGSDTYLFGRGEGQDFVRDSGGSSDKIQYDSGIDPLDLLISRQANDLRLAIHGATDSVTIQNWYTSPTTNQVETIQAGNGQTLLSTQVDQLIQAMASFSQQSGLTWDQAIDQQPQQVQNILAASWQ
;
A
#
# COMPACT_ATOMS: atom_id res chain seq x y z
N MET A 1 10.81 7.86 8.57
CA MET A 1 10.72 9.28 8.15
C MET A 1 9.30 9.59 7.71
N ARG A 2 8.90 10.84 7.81
CA ARG A 2 7.53 11.28 7.51
C ARG A 2 7.59 12.60 6.75
N GLY A 3 6.86 12.67 5.60
CA GLY A 3 6.77 13.90 4.82
C GLY A 3 5.89 14.98 5.47
N GLY A 4 4.92 14.56 6.27
CA GLY A 4 3.95 15.47 6.88
C GLY A 4 2.83 15.85 5.93
N PHE A 5 2.16 16.97 6.21
CA PHE A 5 1.05 17.42 5.39
C PHE A 5 1.51 17.94 4.04
N GLY A 6 0.65 17.79 3.02
CA GLY A 6 0.94 18.20 1.65
C GLY A 6 1.43 17.06 0.80
N ASN A 7 1.79 17.35 -0.43
CA ASN A 7 2.28 16.35 -1.38
C ASN A 7 3.80 16.34 -1.33
N ASP A 8 4.38 15.31 -0.75
CA ASP A 8 5.79 15.23 -0.46
C ASP A 8 6.48 14.10 -1.22
N MET A 9 7.78 14.25 -1.45
CA MET A 9 8.64 13.18 -1.93
C MET A 9 9.56 12.76 -0.79
N VAL A 10 9.52 11.47 -0.43
CA VAL A 10 10.32 10.91 0.66
C VAL A 10 11.33 9.94 0.06
N ASN A 11 12.60 10.12 0.40
CA ASN A 11 13.68 9.29 -0.11
C ASN A 11 14.59 8.89 1.07
N GLY A 12 14.57 7.59 1.42
CA GLY A 12 15.39 7.07 2.51
C GLY A 12 16.83 6.81 2.14
N GLY A 13 17.12 6.69 0.85
CA GLY A 13 18.46 6.35 0.39
C GLY A 13 18.80 4.89 0.62
N SER A 14 20.06 4.59 0.84
CA SER A 14 20.51 3.23 1.13
C SER A 14 20.27 2.86 2.59
N GLY A 15 20.27 1.58 2.90
CA GLY A 15 20.03 1.08 4.25
C GLY A 15 18.56 0.72 4.46
N SER A 16 18.22 0.36 5.69
CA SER A 16 16.85 -0.04 6.04
C SER A 16 16.11 1.16 6.62
N ASP A 17 15.08 1.61 5.92
CA ASP A 17 14.35 2.83 6.26
C ASP A 17 12.89 2.52 6.60
N THR A 18 12.30 3.34 7.49
CA THR A 18 10.87 3.26 7.81
C THR A 18 10.20 4.56 7.39
N TYR A 19 9.15 4.42 6.57
CA TYR A 19 8.35 5.54 6.08
C TYR A 19 7.02 5.55 6.81
N LEU A 20 6.66 6.66 7.43
CA LEU A 20 5.45 6.79 8.24
C LEU A 20 4.40 7.62 7.51
N PHE A 21 3.18 7.12 7.44
CA PHE A 21 2.06 7.79 6.78
C PHE A 21 0.78 7.68 7.60
N GLY A 22 -0.10 8.66 7.42
CA GLY A 22 -1.39 8.69 8.09
C GLY A 22 -2.43 9.45 7.29
N ARG A 23 -3.63 9.60 7.87
CA ARG A 23 -4.71 10.32 7.22
C ARG A 23 -4.42 11.83 7.22
N GLY A 24 -4.81 12.50 6.13
CA GLY A 24 -4.66 13.94 6.00
C GLY A 24 -3.27 14.38 5.56
N GLU A 25 -2.37 13.47 5.23
CA GLU A 25 -1.00 13.81 4.82
C GLU A 25 -0.86 14.07 3.31
N GLY A 26 -1.93 13.91 2.53
CA GLY A 26 -1.93 14.24 1.11
C GLY A 26 -1.47 13.10 0.22
N GLN A 27 -1.00 13.45 -0.96
CA GLN A 27 -0.52 12.47 -1.95
C GLN A 27 0.99 12.51 -1.98
N ASP A 28 1.62 11.46 -1.47
CA ASP A 28 3.05 11.39 -1.29
C ASP A 28 3.68 10.37 -2.24
N PHE A 29 4.97 10.56 -2.49
CA PHE A 29 5.77 9.65 -3.29
C PHE A 29 6.94 9.14 -2.47
N VAL A 30 7.22 7.83 -2.59
CA VAL A 30 8.38 7.21 -1.98
C VAL A 30 9.32 6.77 -3.09
N ARG A 31 10.58 7.14 -2.96
CA ARG A 31 11.65 6.61 -3.82
C ARG A 31 12.65 5.91 -2.92
N ASP A 32 12.76 4.61 -3.07
CA ASP A 32 13.73 3.81 -2.34
C ASP A 32 14.84 3.41 -3.28
N SER A 33 16.09 3.68 -2.90
CA SER A 33 17.25 3.41 -3.74
C SER A 33 18.07 2.22 -3.28
N GLY A 34 17.58 1.46 -2.29
CA GLY A 34 18.28 0.26 -1.82
C GLY A 34 17.86 -0.12 -0.42
N GLY A 35 18.56 -1.09 0.12
CA GLY A 35 18.25 -1.65 1.44
C GLY A 35 17.50 -2.97 1.32
N SER A 36 17.52 -3.74 2.39
CA SER A 36 16.93 -5.08 2.40
C SER A 36 15.75 -5.22 3.35
N SER A 37 15.45 -4.20 4.15
CA SER A 37 14.40 -4.26 5.17
C SER A 37 13.72 -2.92 5.32
N ASP A 38 13.29 -2.34 4.20
CA ASP A 38 12.54 -1.09 4.22
C ASP A 38 11.07 -1.36 4.55
N LYS A 39 10.42 -0.37 5.15
CA LYS A 39 9.08 -0.55 5.67
C LYS A 39 8.25 0.70 5.47
N ILE A 40 7.01 0.52 5.00
CA ILE A 40 5.98 1.55 5.08
C ILE A 40 5.10 1.20 6.28
N GLN A 41 4.91 2.15 7.18
CA GLN A 41 4.11 1.96 8.38
C GLN A 41 3.02 3.02 8.45
N TYR A 42 1.78 2.57 8.58
CA TYR A 42 0.63 3.45 8.73
C TYR A 42 0.30 3.69 10.20
N ASP A 43 -0.24 4.88 10.48
CA ASP A 43 -0.70 5.24 11.82
C ASP A 43 -1.87 4.37 12.25
N SER A 44 -2.10 4.28 13.56
CA SER A 44 -3.24 3.54 14.09
C SER A 44 -4.55 4.10 13.53
N GLY A 45 -5.52 3.21 13.31
CA GLY A 45 -6.78 3.58 12.67
C GLY A 45 -6.82 3.36 11.18
N ILE A 46 -5.69 3.00 10.55
CA ILE A 46 -5.64 2.62 9.14
C ILE A 46 -5.38 1.11 9.05
N ASP A 47 -6.44 0.36 8.82
CA ASP A 47 -6.38 -1.11 8.76
C ASP A 47 -6.22 -1.59 7.31
N PRO A 48 -5.90 -2.88 7.09
CA PRO A 48 -5.82 -3.39 5.72
C PRO A 48 -7.08 -3.15 4.89
N LEU A 49 -8.24 -3.15 5.52
CA LEU A 49 -9.52 -2.86 4.85
C LEU A 49 -9.57 -1.43 4.28
N ASP A 50 -8.83 -0.51 4.87
CA ASP A 50 -8.80 0.89 4.44
C ASP A 50 -7.82 1.15 3.31
N LEU A 51 -7.00 0.18 2.94
CA LEU A 51 -5.94 0.37 1.95
C LEU A 51 -6.33 -0.21 0.60
N LEU A 52 -6.28 0.64 -0.44
CA LEU A 52 -6.51 0.22 -1.82
C LEU A 52 -5.14 0.17 -2.51
N ILE A 53 -4.70 -1.03 -2.83
CA ILE A 53 -3.40 -1.27 -3.43
C ILE A 53 -3.58 -1.52 -4.93
N SER A 54 -2.85 -0.76 -5.76
CA SER A 54 -2.96 -0.89 -7.20
C SER A 54 -1.63 -0.63 -7.89
N ARG A 55 -1.50 -1.15 -9.10
CA ARG A 55 -0.37 -0.86 -9.95
C ARG A 55 -0.69 0.33 -10.84
N GLN A 56 0.21 1.32 -10.88
CA GLN A 56 0.11 2.51 -11.72
C GLN A 56 1.35 2.56 -12.60
N ALA A 57 1.25 2.08 -13.85
CA ALA A 57 2.40 1.93 -14.76
C ALA A 57 3.51 1.10 -14.09
N ASN A 58 4.66 1.68 -13.76
CA ASN A 58 5.75 0.98 -13.08
C ASN A 58 5.78 1.21 -11.58
N ASP A 59 4.77 1.91 -11.05
CA ASP A 59 4.71 2.31 -9.64
C ASP A 59 3.66 1.48 -8.89
N LEU A 60 3.84 1.36 -7.59
CA LEU A 60 2.83 0.79 -6.70
C LEU A 60 2.14 1.92 -5.95
N ARG A 61 0.81 1.96 -5.99
CA ARG A 61 0.03 2.99 -5.31
C ARG A 61 -0.78 2.40 -4.18
N LEU A 62 -0.67 3.04 -3.02
CA LEU A 62 -1.47 2.73 -1.83
C LEU A 62 -2.38 3.92 -1.54
N ALA A 63 -3.68 3.75 -1.70
CA ALA A 63 -4.66 4.80 -1.42
C ALA A 63 -5.42 4.46 -0.15
N ILE A 64 -5.99 5.48 0.50
CA ILE A 64 -6.82 5.30 1.68
C ILE A 64 -8.27 5.43 1.28
N HIS A 65 -9.08 4.41 1.59
CA HIS A 65 -10.51 4.38 1.28
C HIS A 65 -11.23 5.57 1.95
N GLY A 66 -12.03 6.26 1.17
CA GLY A 66 -12.80 7.40 1.67
C GLY A 66 -12.01 8.68 1.82
N ALA A 67 -10.77 8.72 1.35
CA ALA A 67 -9.90 9.89 1.45
C ALA A 67 -9.18 10.12 0.12
N THR A 68 -8.53 11.28 -0.01
CA THR A 68 -7.70 11.59 -1.17
C THR A 68 -6.22 11.27 -0.95
N ASP A 69 -5.89 10.80 0.23
CA ASP A 69 -4.52 10.47 0.61
C ASP A 69 -4.02 9.25 -0.17
N SER A 70 -2.76 9.29 -0.58
CA SER A 70 -2.15 8.16 -1.26
C SER A 70 -0.64 8.19 -1.07
N VAL A 71 -0.04 7.01 -1.22
CA VAL A 71 1.41 6.84 -1.26
C VAL A 71 1.74 6.10 -2.55
N THR A 72 2.61 6.67 -3.37
CA THR A 72 3.08 6.02 -4.60
C THR A 72 4.54 5.66 -4.43
N ILE A 73 4.85 4.37 -4.51
CA ILE A 73 6.23 3.88 -4.45
C ILE A 73 6.74 3.82 -5.88
N GLN A 74 7.63 4.74 -6.23
CA GLN A 74 8.11 4.91 -7.59
C GLN A 74 9.01 3.75 -8.03
N ASN A 75 8.82 3.33 -9.26
CA ASN A 75 9.64 2.31 -9.91
C ASN A 75 9.60 0.94 -9.21
N TRP A 76 8.54 0.65 -8.48
CA TRP A 76 8.36 -0.64 -7.79
C TRP A 76 8.57 -1.82 -8.75
N TYR A 77 8.01 -1.73 -9.96
CA TYR A 77 8.05 -2.82 -10.94
C TYR A 77 9.24 -2.73 -11.88
N THR A 78 10.01 -1.63 -11.86
CA THR A 78 11.15 -1.44 -12.75
C THR A 78 12.41 -2.14 -12.22
N SER A 79 12.66 -2.04 -10.91
CA SER A 79 13.82 -2.63 -10.26
C SER A 79 13.39 -3.28 -8.95
N PRO A 80 12.83 -4.49 -9.01
CA PRO A 80 12.18 -5.09 -7.84
C PRO A 80 13.14 -5.38 -6.68
N THR A 81 14.44 -5.47 -6.92
CA THR A 81 15.41 -5.73 -5.85
C THR A 81 15.91 -4.45 -5.16
N THR A 82 15.69 -3.28 -5.78
CA THR A 82 16.25 -2.03 -5.24
C THR A 82 15.21 -0.97 -4.92
N ASN A 83 14.05 -1.01 -5.60
CA ASN A 83 13.05 0.04 -5.48
C ASN A 83 11.80 -0.39 -4.71
N GLN A 84 11.73 -1.64 -4.28
CA GLN A 84 10.61 -2.12 -3.48
C GLN A 84 10.86 -1.90 -2.00
N VAL A 85 9.80 -1.51 -1.29
CA VAL A 85 9.77 -1.54 0.17
C VAL A 85 9.33 -2.93 0.56
N GLU A 86 10.10 -3.62 1.40
CA GLU A 86 9.91 -5.06 1.66
C GLU A 86 8.69 -5.35 2.51
N THR A 87 8.26 -4.42 3.36
CA THR A 87 7.13 -4.62 4.26
C THR A 87 6.22 -3.40 4.28
N ILE A 88 4.91 -3.64 4.20
CA ILE A 88 3.88 -2.62 4.41
C ILE A 88 3.12 -3.01 5.67
N GLN A 89 3.13 -2.16 6.70
CA GLN A 89 2.45 -2.42 7.97
C GLN A 89 1.24 -1.50 8.12
N ALA A 90 0.08 -2.10 8.35
CA ALA A 90 -1.14 -1.36 8.66
C ALA A 90 -1.16 -0.92 10.12
N GLY A 91 -2.09 -0.01 10.45
CA GLY A 91 -2.19 0.55 11.79
C GLY A 91 -2.57 -0.46 12.86
N ASN A 92 -3.16 -1.59 12.49
CA ASN A 92 -3.50 -2.66 13.42
C ASN A 92 -2.34 -3.64 13.67
N GLY A 93 -1.17 -3.40 13.07
CA GLY A 93 0.00 -4.25 13.22
C GLY A 93 0.14 -5.35 12.18
N GLN A 94 -0.86 -5.59 11.34
CA GLN A 94 -0.75 -6.58 10.27
C GLN A 94 0.22 -6.10 9.19
N THR A 95 0.91 -7.04 8.56
CA THR A 95 1.93 -6.74 7.55
C THR A 95 1.63 -7.41 6.22
N LEU A 96 1.98 -6.74 5.14
CA LEU A 96 1.96 -7.27 3.78
C LEU A 96 3.39 -7.27 3.26
N LEU A 97 3.89 -8.43 2.86
CA LEU A 97 5.23 -8.55 2.31
C LEU A 97 5.24 -8.18 0.83
N SER A 98 6.35 -7.63 0.35
CA SER A 98 6.51 -7.25 -1.05
C SER A 98 6.25 -8.43 -2.00
N THR A 99 6.60 -9.65 -1.57
CA THR A 99 6.39 -10.85 -2.37
C THR A 99 4.91 -11.25 -2.50
N GLN A 100 4.05 -10.68 -1.68
CA GLN A 100 2.61 -10.98 -1.67
C GLN A 100 1.77 -9.89 -2.34
N VAL A 101 2.37 -8.75 -2.69
CA VAL A 101 1.65 -7.59 -3.24
C VAL A 101 0.93 -7.95 -4.55
N ASP A 102 1.64 -8.59 -5.48
CA ASP A 102 1.04 -8.93 -6.78
C ASP A 102 -0.08 -9.96 -6.64
N GLN A 103 0.07 -10.91 -5.74
CA GLN A 103 -0.97 -11.90 -5.45
C GLN A 103 -2.25 -11.21 -4.95
N LEU A 104 -2.09 -10.23 -4.05
CA LEU A 104 -3.23 -9.47 -3.54
C LEU A 104 -3.89 -8.65 -4.65
N ILE A 105 -3.10 -7.97 -5.49
CA ILE A 105 -3.64 -7.17 -6.61
C ILE A 105 -4.45 -8.07 -7.55
N GLN A 106 -3.95 -9.27 -7.86
CA GLN A 106 -4.66 -10.20 -8.71
C GLN A 106 -5.95 -10.70 -8.08
N ALA A 107 -5.94 -10.97 -6.77
CA ALA A 107 -7.15 -11.39 -6.06
C ALA A 107 -8.20 -10.28 -6.05
N MET A 108 -7.77 -9.03 -5.87
CA MET A 108 -8.66 -7.87 -5.92
C MET A 108 -9.28 -7.71 -7.31
N ALA A 109 -8.47 -7.85 -8.36
CA ALA A 109 -8.95 -7.75 -9.74
C ALA A 109 -9.94 -8.86 -10.07
N SER A 110 -9.68 -10.09 -9.65
CA SER A 110 -10.59 -11.21 -9.87
C SER A 110 -11.93 -11.00 -9.17
N PHE A 111 -11.89 -10.50 -7.95
CA PHE A 111 -13.11 -10.19 -7.21
C PHE A 111 -13.93 -9.10 -7.91
N SER A 112 -13.26 -8.05 -8.42
CA SER A 112 -13.93 -6.97 -9.14
C SER A 112 -14.60 -7.47 -10.42
N GLN A 113 -13.95 -8.38 -11.15
CA GLN A 113 -14.54 -8.98 -12.34
C GLN A 113 -15.76 -9.82 -12.02
N GLN A 114 -15.70 -10.60 -10.94
CA GLN A 114 -16.81 -11.50 -10.57
C GLN A 114 -18.00 -10.77 -9.98
N SER A 115 -17.75 -9.73 -9.20
CA SER A 115 -18.80 -8.98 -8.50
C SER A 115 -19.37 -7.82 -9.30
N GLY A 116 -18.62 -7.31 -10.29
CA GLY A 116 -18.95 -6.08 -11.02
C GLY A 116 -18.74 -4.82 -10.21
N LEU A 117 -18.09 -4.91 -9.05
CA LEU A 117 -17.81 -3.78 -8.17
C LEU A 117 -16.33 -3.39 -8.27
N THR A 118 -16.03 -2.09 -8.16
CA THR A 118 -14.66 -1.68 -7.89
C THR A 118 -14.29 -2.09 -6.47
N TRP A 119 -12.98 -2.17 -6.17
CA TRP A 119 -12.56 -2.52 -4.82
C TRP A 119 -13.09 -1.52 -3.79
N ASP A 120 -13.10 -0.25 -4.14
CA ASP A 120 -13.63 0.81 -3.29
C ASP A 120 -15.13 0.58 -2.98
N GLN A 121 -15.92 0.22 -3.99
CA GLN A 121 -17.33 -0.14 -3.80
C GLN A 121 -17.50 -1.40 -2.97
N ALA A 122 -16.62 -2.38 -3.17
CA ALA A 122 -16.68 -3.64 -2.45
C ALA A 122 -16.45 -3.47 -0.95
N ILE A 123 -15.57 -2.56 -0.56
CA ILE A 123 -15.32 -2.25 0.86
C ILE A 123 -16.62 -1.78 1.53
N ASP A 124 -17.41 -0.96 0.83
CA ASP A 124 -18.66 -0.46 1.38
C ASP A 124 -19.81 -1.48 1.33
N GLN A 125 -19.87 -2.27 0.26
CA GLN A 125 -21.03 -3.13 0.01
C GLN A 125 -20.85 -4.58 0.46
N GLN A 126 -19.61 -5.09 0.38
CA GLN A 126 -19.29 -6.48 0.73
C GLN A 126 -18.03 -6.57 1.60
N PRO A 127 -18.03 -5.92 2.76
CA PRO A 127 -16.81 -5.83 3.60
C PRO A 127 -16.31 -7.19 4.08
N GLN A 128 -17.21 -8.14 4.33
CA GLN A 128 -16.81 -9.47 4.81
C GLN A 128 -16.01 -10.23 3.74
N GLN A 129 -16.42 -10.14 2.48
CA GLN A 129 -15.71 -10.81 1.40
C GLN A 129 -14.36 -10.13 1.14
N VAL A 130 -14.31 -8.80 1.23
CA VAL A 130 -13.06 -8.05 1.12
C VAL A 130 -12.09 -8.48 2.23
N GLN A 131 -12.55 -8.58 3.46
CA GLN A 131 -11.72 -9.03 4.58
C GLN A 131 -11.17 -10.43 4.37
N ASN A 132 -11.97 -11.33 3.82
CA ASN A 132 -11.52 -12.70 3.54
C ASN A 132 -10.38 -12.73 2.51
N ILE A 133 -10.46 -11.88 1.49
CA ILE A 133 -9.42 -11.77 0.48
C ILE A 133 -8.14 -11.17 1.09
N LEU A 134 -8.28 -10.13 1.89
CA LEU A 134 -7.15 -9.48 2.55
C LEU A 134 -6.44 -10.42 3.53
N ALA A 135 -7.21 -11.24 4.25
CA ALA A 135 -6.64 -12.17 5.24
C ALA A 135 -5.72 -13.22 4.61
N ALA A 136 -5.87 -13.49 3.32
CA ALA A 136 -4.99 -14.43 2.63
C ALA A 136 -3.59 -13.85 2.36
N SER A 137 -3.44 -12.54 2.38
CA SER A 137 -2.17 -11.85 2.08
C SER A 137 -1.60 -11.06 3.27
N TRP A 138 -2.44 -10.45 4.08
CA TRP A 138 -2.02 -9.73 5.29
C TRP A 138 -1.83 -10.68 6.46
N GLN A 139 -0.72 -10.52 7.17
CA GLN A 139 -0.34 -11.40 8.27
C GLN A 139 -0.36 -10.71 9.62
#